data_94a59710577127fb11e83d0e0b999a48
#
_entry.id   94a59710577127fb11e83d0e0b999a48
#
_cell.length_a   1.000
_cell.length_b   1.000
_cell.length_c   1.000
_cell.angle_alpha   90.00
_cell.angle_beta   90.00
_cell.angle_gamma   90.00
#
_symmetry.space_group_name_H-M   'P 1'
#
loop_
_entity.id
_entity.type
_entity.pdbx_description
1 polymer ?
#
loop_
_entity_poly.entity_id
_entity_poly.type
_entity_poly.pdbx_seq_one_letter_code
_entity_poly.pdbx_strand_id
1 'polypeptide(L)'
;MEHKVIDAQDVVIRFTGDSGDGMQLTGTLFADASALYGNEISTFPDYPAEIRAPQGTVSGVSGFQVHIGQANVKTPGDLADVLVSMNPAALMANAKFAKPGGSIILDQDSFDEQGLEKAGFKTLDPIKELKLEDYNVIWAPITSLTKESLKDSGLDPKSIVRCKNIFTLGMCYFMFSRPLNFTEDYLKKKFAKKPALVAPNIKVLNDGYNYAHNTHAIGNTYTIEPAKLEPGVYRSISGNQATAWGLIAASEKSGRPLFAGSYPITPATAILEELAIHKELGVVTMQCEDEIAGICTSIGAAYAGSMAVTTTS
;
A
#
# COMPACT_ATOMS: atom_id res chain seq x y z
N MET A 1 10.27 -24.67 14.31
CA MET A 1 9.89 -23.67 15.32
C MET A 1 8.43 -23.89 15.67
N GLU A 2 8.06 -23.79 16.96
CA GLU A 2 6.64 -23.83 17.32
C GLU A 2 5.93 -22.61 16.74
N HIS A 3 4.79 -22.84 16.10
CA HIS A 3 3.96 -21.79 15.54
C HIS A 3 3.27 -21.06 16.70
N LYS A 4 3.55 -19.77 16.88
CA LYS A 4 2.98 -18.95 17.95
C LYS A 4 1.84 -18.09 17.39
N VAL A 5 0.65 -18.24 17.95
CA VAL A 5 -0.47 -17.33 17.70
C VAL A 5 -0.41 -16.18 18.70
N ILE A 6 -0.41 -14.96 18.21
CA ILE A 6 -0.38 -13.73 19.02
C ILE A 6 -1.75 -13.07 18.92
N ASP A 7 -2.49 -13.06 20.03
CA ASP A 7 -3.71 -12.27 20.13
C ASP A 7 -3.33 -10.81 20.39
N ALA A 8 -3.62 -9.96 19.40
CA ALA A 8 -3.26 -8.55 19.43
C ALA A 8 -4.51 -7.66 19.39
N GLN A 9 -4.49 -6.55 20.14
CA GLN A 9 -5.54 -5.54 20.05
C GLN A 9 -5.42 -4.71 18.77
N ASP A 10 -4.20 -4.43 18.37
CA ASP A 10 -3.85 -3.77 17.13
C ASP A 10 -2.48 -4.24 16.63
N VAL A 11 -2.21 -4.07 15.35
CA VAL A 11 -0.94 -4.42 14.69
C VAL A 11 -0.66 -3.43 13.56
N VAL A 12 0.60 -3.07 13.42
CA VAL A 12 1.09 -2.24 12.31
C VAL A 12 1.91 -3.11 11.36
N ILE A 13 1.56 -3.09 10.07
CA ILE A 13 2.34 -3.70 9.00
C ILE A 13 2.81 -2.63 8.01
N ARG A 14 4.08 -2.70 7.60
CA ARG A 14 4.68 -1.79 6.62
C ARG A 14 5.20 -2.58 5.42
N PHE A 15 4.64 -2.30 4.24
CA PHE A 15 5.05 -2.87 2.96
C PHE A 15 6.02 -1.92 2.27
N THR A 16 7.18 -2.41 1.83
CA THR A 16 8.21 -1.58 1.21
C THR A 16 8.90 -2.26 0.04
N GLY A 17 9.24 -1.47 -0.99
CA GLY A 17 9.87 -1.94 -2.22
C GLY A 17 10.12 -0.78 -3.18
N ASP A 18 10.59 -1.05 -4.39
CA ASP A 18 10.67 -0.02 -5.42
C ASP A 18 9.28 0.42 -5.87
N SER A 19 9.18 1.63 -6.44
CA SER A 19 7.89 2.16 -6.91
C SER A 19 7.18 1.27 -7.94
N GLY A 20 7.91 0.34 -8.60
CA GLY A 20 7.39 -0.67 -9.53
C GLY A 20 6.97 -2.00 -8.90
N ASP A 21 7.29 -2.24 -7.63
CA ASP A 21 7.02 -3.51 -6.94
C ASP A 21 5.57 -3.69 -6.49
N GLY A 22 4.74 -2.65 -6.63
CA GLY A 22 3.31 -2.72 -6.34
C GLY A 22 2.95 -2.70 -4.85
N MET A 23 3.83 -2.18 -3.99
CA MET A 23 3.62 -2.15 -2.53
C MET A 23 2.43 -1.27 -2.11
N GLN A 24 2.15 -0.18 -2.85
CA GLN A 24 0.94 0.62 -2.66
C GLN A 24 -0.34 -0.23 -2.86
N LEU A 25 -0.37 -1.05 -3.91
CA LEU A 25 -1.51 -1.94 -4.18
C LEU A 25 -1.63 -3.02 -3.09
N THR A 26 -0.51 -3.63 -2.69
CA THR A 26 -0.48 -4.66 -1.65
C THR A 26 -1.03 -4.12 -0.33
N GLY A 27 -0.55 -2.94 0.10
CA GLY A 27 -1.03 -2.30 1.32
C GLY A 27 -2.50 -1.90 1.25
N THR A 28 -2.96 -1.37 0.12
CA THR A 28 -4.38 -1.03 -0.10
C THR A 28 -5.26 -2.29 0.00
N LEU A 29 -4.90 -3.38 -0.69
CA LEU A 29 -5.66 -4.63 -0.64
C LEU A 29 -5.70 -5.24 0.76
N PHE A 30 -4.58 -5.18 1.49
CA PHE A 30 -4.52 -5.64 2.86
C PHE A 30 -5.41 -4.80 3.79
N ALA A 31 -5.40 -3.48 3.64
CA ALA A 31 -6.25 -2.56 4.40
C ALA A 31 -7.74 -2.79 4.09
N ASP A 32 -8.11 -2.89 2.82
CA ASP A 32 -9.50 -3.12 2.40
C ASP A 32 -10.03 -4.46 2.92
N ALA A 33 -9.24 -5.54 2.81
CA ALA A 33 -9.62 -6.84 3.34
C ALA A 33 -9.80 -6.81 4.87
N SER A 34 -8.93 -6.07 5.59
CA SER A 34 -9.03 -5.91 7.05
C SER A 34 -10.25 -5.09 7.46
N ALA A 35 -10.58 -4.02 6.71
CA ALA A 35 -11.80 -3.24 6.91
C ALA A 35 -13.07 -4.08 6.66
N LEU A 36 -13.09 -4.88 5.57
CA LEU A 36 -14.20 -5.79 5.27
C LEU A 36 -14.33 -6.93 6.28
N TYR A 37 -13.23 -7.35 6.89
CA TYR A 37 -13.24 -8.28 8.03
C TYR A 37 -13.85 -7.66 9.29
N GLY A 38 -13.88 -6.32 9.37
CA GLY A 38 -14.49 -5.57 10.45
C GLY A 38 -13.51 -4.84 11.38
N ASN A 39 -12.23 -4.76 11.03
CA ASN A 39 -11.28 -3.98 11.82
C ASN A 39 -11.37 -2.48 11.55
N GLU A 40 -11.05 -1.66 12.55
CA GLU A 40 -10.66 -0.27 12.31
C GLU A 40 -9.31 -0.24 11.59
N ILE A 41 -9.16 0.70 10.66
CA ILE A 41 -7.94 0.85 9.87
C ILE A 41 -7.46 2.30 9.82
N SER A 42 -6.14 2.49 9.75
CA SER A 42 -5.52 3.74 9.35
C SER A 42 -4.32 3.42 8.46
N THR A 43 -4.14 4.18 7.37
CA THR A 43 -3.10 3.91 6.39
C THR A 43 -2.23 5.14 6.13
N PHE A 44 -0.98 4.90 5.75
CA PHE A 44 -0.05 5.92 5.33
C PHE A 44 0.71 5.47 4.08
N PRO A 45 0.39 6.01 2.89
CA PRO A 45 1.19 5.82 1.70
C PRO A 45 2.47 6.66 1.80
N ASP A 46 3.62 6.02 1.56
CA ASP A 46 4.93 6.64 1.57
C ASP A 46 5.53 6.54 0.16
N TYR A 47 5.69 7.68 -0.49
CA TYR A 47 6.14 7.76 -1.88
C TYR A 47 7.65 7.97 -1.95
N PRO A 48 8.31 7.56 -3.07
CA PRO A 48 9.74 7.76 -3.23
C PRO A 48 10.15 9.23 -3.07
N ALA A 49 11.30 9.47 -2.44
CA ALA A 49 11.87 10.81 -2.29
C ALA A 49 12.20 11.46 -3.65
N GLU A 50 12.54 10.63 -4.65
CA GLU A 50 12.80 11.05 -6.02
C GLU A 50 11.90 10.30 -7.01
N ILE A 51 11.13 11.03 -7.82
CA ILE A 51 10.15 10.46 -8.77
C ILE A 51 10.81 9.54 -9.83
N ARG A 52 12.07 9.80 -10.18
CA ARG A 52 12.84 9.07 -11.21
C ARG A 52 14.12 8.44 -10.67
N ALA A 53 14.16 8.06 -9.42
CA ALA A 53 15.30 7.36 -8.85
C ALA A 53 15.55 6.01 -9.57
N PRO A 54 16.82 5.61 -9.74
CA PRO A 54 17.16 4.29 -10.27
C PRO A 54 16.59 3.18 -9.37
N GLN A 55 16.15 2.07 -9.98
CA GLN A 55 15.67 0.90 -9.24
C GLN A 55 16.77 0.30 -8.36
N GLY A 56 16.41 -0.11 -7.16
CA GLY A 56 17.31 -0.69 -6.18
C GLY A 56 18.10 0.35 -5.37
N THR A 57 17.84 1.66 -5.54
CA THR A 57 18.43 2.72 -4.72
C THR A 57 17.48 3.19 -3.63
N VAL A 58 18.02 3.69 -2.52
CA VAL A 58 17.24 4.12 -1.34
C VAL A 58 16.24 5.24 -1.69
N SER A 59 16.60 6.15 -2.60
CA SER A 59 15.73 7.25 -3.03
C SER A 59 14.51 6.79 -3.87
N GLY A 60 14.53 5.58 -4.43
CA GLY A 60 13.45 5.00 -5.22
C GLY A 60 12.45 4.16 -4.42
N VAL A 61 12.65 4.03 -3.11
CA VAL A 61 11.82 3.19 -2.25
C VAL A 61 10.44 3.81 -2.04
N SER A 62 9.42 3.00 -2.22
CA SER A 62 8.01 3.27 -1.91
C SER A 62 7.58 2.42 -0.73
N GLY A 63 6.73 2.96 0.14
CA GLY A 63 6.19 2.27 1.29
C GLY A 63 4.68 2.44 1.43
N PHE A 64 4.05 1.52 2.14
CA PHE A 64 2.65 1.63 2.54
C PHE A 64 2.48 1.02 3.93
N GLN A 65 2.09 1.84 4.89
CA GLN A 65 1.87 1.38 6.26
C GLN A 65 0.38 1.22 6.53
N VAL A 66 0.02 0.14 7.19
CA VAL A 66 -1.36 -0.17 7.60
C VAL A 66 -1.37 -0.47 9.08
N HIS A 67 -2.17 0.26 9.83
CA HIS A 67 -2.50 -0.01 11.21
C HIS A 67 -3.92 -0.59 11.25
N ILE A 68 -4.09 -1.76 11.81
CA ILE A 68 -5.37 -2.45 11.97
C ILE A 68 -5.61 -2.75 13.44
N GLY A 69 -6.85 -2.65 13.90
CA GLY A 69 -7.16 -2.90 15.31
C GLY A 69 -8.63 -3.15 15.59
N GLN A 70 -8.88 -3.54 16.84
CA GLN A 70 -10.21 -3.79 17.39
C GLN A 70 -10.90 -2.49 17.84
N ALA A 71 -10.13 -1.43 18.10
CA ALA A 71 -10.65 -0.13 18.54
C ALA A 71 -9.54 0.95 18.54
N ASN A 72 -9.95 2.22 18.42
CA ASN A 72 -9.10 3.40 18.60
C ASN A 72 -7.93 3.54 17.59
N VAL A 73 -8.06 2.99 16.39
CA VAL A 73 -7.07 3.15 15.31
C VAL A 73 -7.25 4.53 14.68
N LYS A 74 -6.52 5.53 15.20
CA LYS A 74 -6.61 6.94 14.75
C LYS A 74 -5.40 7.41 13.97
N THR A 75 -4.30 6.65 14.00
CA THR A 75 -3.04 6.97 13.32
C THR A 75 -2.48 5.73 12.63
N PRO A 76 -1.61 5.89 11.62
CA PRO A 76 -0.97 4.76 10.95
C PRO A 76 0.02 3.97 11.84
N GLY A 77 0.26 4.41 13.08
CA GLY A 77 1.24 3.85 13.99
C GLY A 77 2.67 4.33 13.68
N ASP A 78 3.58 4.22 14.67
CA ASP A 78 4.97 4.65 14.54
C ASP A 78 5.88 3.51 14.09
N LEU A 79 5.88 2.38 14.82
CA LEU A 79 6.71 1.23 14.52
C LEU A 79 5.86 0.05 14.01
N ALA A 80 6.37 -0.65 13.02
CA ALA A 80 5.71 -1.80 12.41
C ALA A 80 6.04 -3.10 13.17
N ASP A 81 5.02 -3.83 13.59
CA ASP A 81 5.14 -5.19 14.13
C ASP A 81 5.61 -6.16 13.03
N VAL A 82 5.26 -5.86 11.77
CA VAL A 82 5.71 -6.60 10.60
C VAL A 82 6.22 -5.64 9.53
N LEU A 83 7.48 -5.79 9.13
CA LEU A 83 8.09 -5.08 8.00
C LEU A 83 8.23 -6.05 6.82
N VAL A 84 7.71 -5.67 5.67
CA VAL A 84 7.91 -6.40 4.40
C VAL A 84 8.84 -5.58 3.52
N SER A 85 9.96 -6.15 3.10
CA SER A 85 10.92 -5.48 2.22
C SER A 85 11.28 -6.33 1.02
N MET A 86 10.91 -5.85 -0.16
CA MET A 86 11.04 -6.59 -1.41
C MET A 86 12.44 -6.51 -2.03
N ASN A 87 13.33 -5.69 -1.48
CA ASN A 87 14.72 -5.56 -1.93
C ASN A 87 15.60 -4.91 -0.84
N PRO A 88 16.94 -4.94 -1.00
CA PRO A 88 17.87 -4.38 -0.03
C PRO A 88 17.68 -2.88 0.24
N ALA A 89 17.38 -2.07 -0.79
CA ALA A 89 17.17 -0.63 -0.63
C ALA A 89 15.93 -0.33 0.24
N ALA A 90 14.87 -1.13 0.07
CA ALA A 90 13.68 -1.05 0.90
C ALA A 90 13.97 -1.39 2.36
N LEU A 91 14.80 -2.42 2.63
CA LEU A 91 15.24 -2.76 3.97
C LEU A 91 16.10 -1.65 4.57
N MET A 92 17.09 -1.14 3.83
CA MET A 92 17.99 -0.07 4.29
C MET A 92 17.20 1.19 4.71
N ALA A 93 16.22 1.60 3.89
CA ALA A 93 15.42 2.80 4.16
C ALA A 93 14.46 2.63 5.35
N ASN A 94 13.96 1.41 5.59
CA ASN A 94 12.81 1.17 6.46
C ASN A 94 13.11 0.34 7.72
N ALA A 95 14.28 -0.25 7.89
CA ALA A 95 14.63 -1.02 9.08
C ALA A 95 14.38 -0.28 10.40
N LYS A 96 14.58 1.03 10.41
CA LYS A 96 14.33 1.91 11.56
C LYS A 96 12.88 1.98 12.02
N PHE A 97 11.94 1.59 11.16
CA PHE A 97 10.51 1.56 11.48
C PHE A 97 10.05 0.18 11.96
N ALA A 98 10.92 -0.83 11.96
CA ALA A 98 10.58 -2.14 12.52
C ALA A 98 10.59 -2.09 14.05
N LYS A 99 9.53 -2.61 14.67
CA LYS A 99 9.41 -2.72 16.13
C LYS A 99 10.39 -3.76 16.64
N PRO A 100 11.17 -3.47 17.71
CA PRO A 100 12.10 -4.43 18.28
C PRO A 100 11.46 -5.80 18.56
N GLY A 101 12.08 -6.87 18.08
CA GLY A 101 11.55 -8.23 18.17
C GLY A 101 10.39 -8.55 17.22
N GLY A 102 10.01 -7.61 16.35
CA GLY A 102 9.00 -7.80 15.31
C GLY A 102 9.46 -8.76 14.20
N SER A 103 8.57 -8.98 13.23
CA SER A 103 8.85 -9.84 12.07
C SER A 103 9.28 -9.03 10.85
N ILE A 104 10.25 -9.54 10.09
CA ILE A 104 10.72 -8.92 8.84
C ILE A 104 10.64 -9.97 7.72
N ILE A 105 9.83 -9.72 6.70
CA ILE A 105 9.69 -10.58 5.50
C ILE A 105 10.54 -9.99 4.38
N LEU A 106 11.44 -10.80 3.81
CA LEU A 106 12.37 -10.41 2.76
C LEU A 106 12.19 -11.29 1.52
N ASP A 107 12.19 -10.67 0.33
CA ASP A 107 12.30 -11.41 -0.93
C ASP A 107 13.76 -11.81 -1.17
N GLN A 108 14.11 -13.02 -0.77
CA GLN A 108 15.47 -13.57 -0.83
C GLN A 108 16.13 -13.40 -2.21
N ASP A 109 15.34 -13.52 -3.28
CA ASP A 109 15.86 -13.45 -4.66
C ASP A 109 16.43 -12.08 -5.05
N SER A 110 16.10 -11.03 -4.27
CA SER A 110 16.54 -9.66 -4.53
C SER A 110 17.79 -9.25 -3.73
N PHE A 111 18.25 -10.10 -2.79
CA PHE A 111 19.37 -9.81 -1.88
C PHE A 111 20.69 -10.42 -2.39
N ASP A 112 20.96 -10.28 -3.68
CA ASP A 112 22.26 -10.61 -4.26
C ASP A 112 23.29 -9.51 -4.02
N GLU A 113 24.54 -9.78 -4.33
CA GLU A 113 25.68 -8.86 -4.13
C GLU A 113 25.45 -7.51 -4.82
N GLN A 114 24.92 -7.52 -6.07
CA GLN A 114 24.63 -6.30 -6.81
C GLN A 114 23.48 -5.48 -6.17
N GLY A 115 22.46 -6.15 -5.68
CA GLY A 115 21.34 -5.51 -4.98
C GLY A 115 21.78 -4.84 -3.68
N LEU A 116 22.62 -5.53 -2.91
CA LEU A 116 23.20 -5.00 -1.66
C LEU A 116 24.10 -3.79 -1.93
N GLU A 117 24.99 -3.88 -2.93
CA GLU A 117 25.87 -2.77 -3.31
C GLU A 117 25.09 -1.53 -3.76
N LYS A 118 24.08 -1.69 -4.65
CA LYS A 118 23.21 -0.60 -5.10
C LYS A 118 22.45 0.07 -3.97
N ALA A 119 22.04 -0.70 -2.97
CA ALA A 119 21.37 -0.18 -1.78
C ALA A 119 22.31 0.51 -0.79
N GLY A 120 23.63 0.41 -0.99
CA GLY A 120 24.64 1.04 -0.16
C GLY A 120 25.09 0.20 1.05
N PHE A 121 24.82 -1.11 1.06
CA PHE A 121 25.37 -2.02 2.07
C PHE A 121 26.87 -2.18 1.88
N LYS A 122 27.58 -2.29 2.99
CA LYS A 122 29.03 -2.47 3.04
C LYS A 122 29.43 -3.94 3.17
N THR A 123 28.49 -4.77 3.56
CA THR A 123 28.70 -6.21 3.79
C THR A 123 27.64 -7.02 3.04
N LEU A 124 27.88 -8.33 2.90
CA LEU A 124 26.93 -9.28 2.34
C LEU A 124 25.91 -9.77 3.38
N ASP A 125 25.99 -9.31 4.61
CA ASP A 125 25.07 -9.63 5.70
C ASP A 125 24.29 -8.39 6.14
N PRO A 126 23.17 -8.10 5.47
CA PRO A 126 22.34 -6.92 5.76
C PRO A 126 21.71 -6.98 7.16
N ILE A 127 21.47 -8.18 7.68
CA ILE A 127 20.84 -8.35 9.00
C ILE A 127 21.81 -7.90 10.08
N LYS A 128 23.07 -8.34 10.00
CA LYS A 128 24.10 -7.95 10.96
C LYS A 128 24.47 -6.48 10.83
N GLU A 129 24.58 -5.96 9.59
CA GLU A 129 24.92 -4.55 9.35
C GLU A 129 23.87 -3.60 9.95
N LEU A 130 22.59 -3.97 9.86
CA LEU A 130 21.46 -3.18 10.39
C LEU A 130 21.08 -3.56 11.84
N LYS A 131 21.81 -4.49 12.48
CA LYS A 131 21.56 -4.96 13.86
C LYS A 131 20.15 -5.52 14.05
N LEU A 132 19.75 -6.40 13.13
CA LEU A 132 18.43 -7.01 13.10
C LEU A 132 18.44 -8.48 13.58
N GLU A 133 19.48 -8.94 14.26
CA GLU A 133 19.64 -10.34 14.70
C GLU A 133 18.57 -10.77 15.72
N ASP A 134 18.04 -9.82 16.49
CA ASP A 134 16.99 -10.07 17.48
C ASP A 134 15.57 -10.03 16.88
N TYR A 135 15.44 -9.83 15.57
CA TYR A 135 14.15 -9.82 14.87
C TYR A 135 13.84 -11.21 14.31
N ASN A 136 12.55 -11.49 14.12
CA ASN A 136 12.09 -12.68 13.40
C ASN A 136 12.21 -12.47 11.89
N VAL A 137 13.40 -12.75 11.31
CA VAL A 137 13.66 -12.54 9.88
C VAL A 137 13.22 -13.75 9.07
N ILE A 138 12.30 -13.53 8.14
CA ILE A 138 11.71 -14.53 7.26
C ILE A 138 12.24 -14.32 5.85
N TRP A 139 13.16 -15.18 5.42
CA TRP A 139 13.66 -15.21 4.06
C TRP A 139 12.75 -16.09 3.20
N ALA A 140 12.13 -15.52 2.19
CA ALA A 140 11.27 -16.25 1.24
C ALA A 140 11.72 -15.96 -0.20
N PRO A 141 11.90 -16.97 -1.06
CA PRO A 141 12.25 -16.78 -2.46
C PRO A 141 11.01 -16.37 -3.29
N ILE A 142 10.45 -15.20 -2.95
CA ILE A 142 9.14 -14.72 -3.42
C ILE A 142 9.11 -14.60 -4.93
N THR A 143 10.15 -14.01 -5.52
CA THR A 143 10.24 -13.83 -6.98
C THR A 143 10.35 -15.17 -7.71
N SER A 144 11.17 -16.10 -7.22
CA SER A 144 11.33 -17.44 -7.81
C SER A 144 10.05 -18.26 -7.71
N LEU A 145 9.39 -18.25 -6.54
CA LEU A 145 8.11 -18.94 -6.33
C LEU A 145 6.99 -18.36 -7.17
N THR A 146 6.95 -17.04 -7.37
CA THR A 146 6.01 -16.39 -8.28
C THR A 146 6.22 -16.85 -9.73
N LYS A 147 7.47 -16.91 -10.18
CA LYS A 147 7.81 -17.41 -11.53
C LYS A 147 7.40 -18.87 -11.72
N GLU A 148 7.69 -19.73 -10.75
CA GLU A 148 7.31 -21.14 -10.79
C GLU A 148 5.79 -21.32 -10.78
N SER A 149 5.09 -20.56 -9.94
CA SER A 149 3.61 -20.57 -9.87
C SER A 149 2.98 -20.26 -11.23
N LEU A 150 3.54 -19.34 -11.99
CA LEU A 150 2.98 -18.79 -13.22
C LEU A 150 3.67 -19.28 -14.51
N LYS A 151 4.59 -20.24 -14.46
CA LYS A 151 5.33 -20.73 -15.63
C LYS A 151 4.44 -21.17 -16.79
N ASP A 152 3.28 -21.74 -16.49
CA ASP A 152 2.33 -22.27 -17.48
C ASP A 152 1.13 -21.32 -17.70
N SER A 153 1.20 -20.06 -17.21
CA SER A 153 0.09 -19.11 -17.29
C SER A 153 -0.10 -18.46 -18.66
N GLY A 154 0.88 -18.57 -19.54
CA GLY A 154 0.90 -17.87 -20.84
C GLY A 154 1.20 -16.37 -20.75
N LEU A 155 1.52 -15.84 -19.54
CA LEU A 155 1.94 -14.45 -19.35
C LEU A 155 3.41 -14.27 -19.75
N ASP A 156 3.75 -13.06 -20.22
CA ASP A 156 5.14 -12.68 -20.46
C ASP A 156 5.93 -12.58 -19.14
N PRO A 157 7.27 -12.79 -19.18
CA PRO A 157 8.12 -12.82 -17.98
C PRO A 157 8.01 -11.56 -17.10
N LYS A 158 7.83 -10.38 -17.73
CA LYS A 158 7.70 -9.12 -16.99
C LYS A 158 6.37 -9.03 -16.25
N SER A 159 5.28 -9.52 -16.87
CA SER A 159 3.97 -9.60 -16.23
C SER A 159 3.96 -10.61 -15.08
N ILE A 160 4.68 -11.74 -15.23
CA ILE A 160 4.83 -12.73 -14.15
C ILE A 160 5.51 -12.09 -12.93
N VAL A 161 6.66 -11.45 -13.12
CA VAL A 161 7.41 -10.83 -12.00
C VAL A 161 6.58 -9.76 -11.29
N ARG A 162 5.73 -9.04 -12.01
CA ARG A 162 4.83 -8.05 -11.39
C ARG A 162 3.81 -8.64 -10.41
N CYS A 163 3.55 -9.95 -10.48
CA CYS A 163 2.63 -10.62 -9.57
C CYS A 163 3.26 -10.98 -8.21
N LYS A 164 4.56 -10.73 -7.98
CA LYS A 164 5.24 -11.03 -6.71
C LYS A 164 4.62 -10.32 -5.51
N ASN A 165 4.07 -9.13 -5.73
CA ASN A 165 3.36 -8.39 -4.70
C ASN A 165 2.09 -9.12 -4.21
N ILE A 166 1.39 -9.81 -5.09
CA ILE A 166 0.20 -10.61 -4.74
C ILE A 166 0.59 -11.91 -4.02
N PHE A 167 1.75 -12.51 -4.37
CA PHE A 167 2.31 -13.63 -3.59
C PHE A 167 2.60 -13.19 -2.15
N THR A 168 3.28 -12.07 -2.00
CA THR A 168 3.59 -11.47 -0.68
C THR A 168 2.31 -11.18 0.12
N LEU A 169 1.27 -10.65 -0.55
CA LEU A 169 -0.04 -10.44 0.08
C LEU A 169 -0.64 -11.74 0.60
N GLY A 170 -0.55 -12.83 -0.16
CA GLY A 170 -0.99 -14.15 0.27
C GLY A 170 -0.29 -14.63 1.55
N MET A 171 1.04 -14.46 1.62
CA MET A 171 1.81 -14.75 2.85
C MET A 171 1.31 -13.93 4.05
N CYS A 172 1.08 -12.63 3.85
CA CYS A 172 0.55 -11.75 4.89
C CYS A 172 -0.88 -12.15 5.31
N TYR A 173 -1.72 -12.60 4.39
CA TYR A 173 -3.07 -13.08 4.73
C TYR A 173 -3.03 -14.31 5.63
N PHE A 174 -2.09 -15.23 5.40
CA PHE A 174 -1.86 -16.32 6.35
C PHE A 174 -1.41 -15.78 7.71
N MET A 175 -0.40 -14.89 7.73
CA MET A 175 0.15 -14.32 8.97
C MET A 175 -0.90 -13.61 9.83
N PHE A 176 -1.88 -12.95 9.19
CA PHE A 176 -2.91 -12.16 9.87
C PHE A 176 -4.29 -12.82 9.86
N SER A 177 -4.39 -14.10 9.51
CA SER A 177 -5.64 -14.87 9.45
C SER A 177 -6.73 -14.17 8.61
N ARG A 178 -6.35 -13.59 7.47
CA ARG A 178 -7.28 -12.87 6.58
C ARG A 178 -7.87 -13.78 5.52
N PRO A 179 -9.20 -13.66 5.25
CA PRO A 179 -9.84 -14.42 4.20
C PRO A 179 -9.41 -13.92 2.82
N LEU A 180 -9.23 -14.82 1.84
CA LEU A 180 -8.77 -14.51 0.49
C LEU A 180 -9.88 -13.97 -0.43
N ASN A 181 -11.14 -14.33 -0.16
CA ASN A 181 -12.27 -14.08 -1.03
C ASN A 181 -12.48 -12.60 -1.39
N PHE A 182 -12.24 -11.68 -0.47
CA PHE A 182 -12.37 -10.23 -0.74
C PHE A 182 -11.42 -9.77 -1.83
N THR A 183 -10.16 -10.21 -1.76
CA THR A 183 -9.15 -9.88 -2.77
C THR A 183 -9.39 -10.62 -4.08
N GLU A 184 -9.84 -11.87 -4.05
CA GLU A 184 -10.23 -12.60 -5.26
C GLU A 184 -11.34 -11.88 -6.02
N ASP A 185 -12.37 -11.41 -5.33
CA ASP A 185 -13.47 -10.65 -5.93
C ASP A 185 -13.04 -9.28 -6.45
N TYR A 186 -12.14 -8.60 -5.72
CA TYR A 186 -11.53 -7.38 -6.22
C TYR A 186 -10.73 -7.61 -7.51
N LEU A 187 -9.90 -8.66 -7.56
CA LEU A 187 -9.10 -9.00 -8.74
C LEU A 187 -9.97 -9.31 -9.96
N LYS A 188 -11.09 -10.03 -9.77
CA LYS A 188 -12.10 -10.29 -10.81
C LYS A 188 -12.67 -8.99 -11.37
N LYS A 189 -13.04 -8.04 -10.50
CA LYS A 189 -13.58 -6.73 -10.87
C LYS A 189 -12.54 -5.85 -11.56
N LYS A 190 -11.36 -5.73 -10.98
CA LYS A 190 -10.25 -4.90 -11.48
C LYS A 190 -9.80 -5.33 -12.88
N PHE A 191 -9.67 -6.63 -13.09
CA PHE A 191 -9.21 -7.19 -14.36
C PHE A 191 -10.35 -7.65 -15.28
N ALA A 192 -11.59 -7.19 -15.07
CA ALA A 192 -12.74 -7.53 -15.93
C ALA A 192 -12.48 -7.25 -17.42
N LYS A 193 -11.72 -6.18 -17.74
CA LYS A 193 -11.31 -5.82 -19.12
C LYS A 193 -10.09 -6.60 -19.62
N LYS A 194 -9.40 -7.37 -18.77
CA LYS A 194 -8.21 -8.17 -19.07
C LYS A 194 -8.31 -9.53 -18.36
N PRO A 195 -9.28 -10.39 -18.73
CA PRO A 195 -9.59 -11.61 -17.99
C PRO A 195 -8.42 -12.59 -17.87
N ALA A 196 -7.47 -12.55 -18.81
CA ALA A 196 -6.26 -13.37 -18.76
C ALA A 196 -5.39 -13.09 -17.52
N LEU A 197 -5.54 -11.94 -16.87
CA LEU A 197 -4.80 -11.61 -15.65
C LEU A 197 -5.50 -12.09 -14.37
N VAL A 198 -6.77 -12.46 -14.41
CA VAL A 198 -7.56 -12.81 -13.21
C VAL A 198 -7.06 -14.10 -12.58
N ALA A 199 -7.09 -15.20 -13.34
CA ALA A 199 -6.70 -16.52 -12.83
C ALA A 199 -5.24 -16.57 -12.34
N PRO A 200 -4.22 -16.00 -13.06
CA PRO A 200 -2.86 -15.93 -12.56
C PRO A 200 -2.72 -15.19 -11.23
N ASN A 201 -3.36 -14.04 -11.07
CA ASN A 201 -3.27 -13.28 -9.81
C ASN A 201 -3.94 -14.02 -8.64
N ILE A 202 -5.10 -14.66 -8.86
CA ILE A 202 -5.76 -15.49 -7.83
C ILE A 202 -4.88 -16.68 -7.47
N LYS A 203 -4.28 -17.35 -8.46
CA LYS A 203 -3.37 -18.47 -8.21
C LYS A 203 -2.19 -18.06 -7.33
N VAL A 204 -1.52 -16.99 -7.68
CA VAL A 204 -0.34 -16.48 -6.93
C VAL A 204 -0.72 -16.06 -5.51
N LEU A 205 -1.90 -15.46 -5.30
CA LEU A 205 -2.42 -15.12 -3.97
C LEU A 205 -2.54 -16.39 -3.10
N ASN A 206 -3.18 -17.43 -3.66
CA ASN A 206 -3.36 -18.71 -2.97
C ASN A 206 -2.02 -19.41 -2.73
N ASP A 207 -1.11 -19.40 -3.70
CA ASP A 207 0.20 -20.03 -3.58
C ASP A 207 1.06 -19.34 -2.50
N GLY A 208 0.99 -18.01 -2.38
CA GLY A 208 1.64 -17.27 -1.30
C GLY A 208 1.09 -17.63 0.09
N TYR A 209 -0.23 -17.73 0.21
CA TYR A 209 -0.90 -18.19 1.43
C TYR A 209 -0.46 -19.62 1.80
N ASN A 210 -0.52 -20.55 0.83
CA ASN A 210 -0.16 -21.94 1.03
C ASN A 210 1.33 -22.13 1.33
N TYR A 211 2.21 -21.34 0.72
CA TYR A 211 3.64 -21.34 1.04
C TYR A 211 3.86 -21.01 2.51
N ALA A 212 3.27 -19.91 2.99
CA ALA A 212 3.40 -19.50 4.38
C ALA A 212 2.84 -20.56 5.36
N HIS A 213 1.72 -21.17 5.02
CA HIS A 213 1.08 -22.22 5.82
C HIS A 213 1.92 -23.51 5.86
N ASN A 214 2.39 -23.99 4.71
CA ASN A 214 2.97 -25.34 4.58
C ASN A 214 4.44 -25.40 4.96
N THR A 215 5.19 -24.32 4.78
CA THR A 215 6.64 -24.31 5.05
C THR A 215 6.98 -23.95 6.48
N HIS A 216 6.01 -23.54 7.30
CA HIS A 216 6.25 -22.98 8.63
C HIS A 216 7.30 -21.85 8.63
N ALA A 217 7.47 -21.17 7.47
CA ALA A 217 8.39 -20.04 7.34
C ALA A 217 7.99 -18.88 8.24
N ILE A 218 6.68 -18.76 8.53
CA ILE A 218 6.11 -17.76 9.43
C ILE A 218 5.96 -18.37 10.83
N GLY A 219 6.85 -17.99 11.74
CA GLY A 219 6.83 -18.48 13.13
C GLY A 219 5.71 -17.87 13.97
N ASN A 220 5.33 -16.63 13.69
CA ASN A 220 4.30 -15.90 14.42
C ASN A 220 3.12 -15.55 13.49
N THR A 221 1.90 -15.83 13.95
CA THR A 221 0.67 -15.33 13.32
C THR A 221 -0.09 -14.45 14.29
N TYR A 222 -0.89 -13.54 13.74
CA TYR A 222 -1.65 -12.57 14.52
C TYR A 222 -3.15 -12.80 14.37
N THR A 223 -3.86 -12.81 15.49
CA THR A 223 -5.31 -12.75 15.54
C THR A 223 -5.73 -11.38 16.05
N ILE A 224 -6.50 -10.65 15.23
CA ILE A 224 -7.07 -9.35 15.59
C ILE A 224 -8.58 -9.45 15.37
N GLU A 225 -9.32 -9.46 16.46
CA GLU A 225 -10.79 -9.54 16.43
C GLU A 225 -11.40 -8.32 15.71
N PRO A 226 -12.60 -8.44 15.13
CA PRO A 226 -13.34 -7.31 14.60
C PRO A 226 -13.58 -6.22 15.64
N ALA A 227 -13.61 -4.97 15.20
CA ALA A 227 -13.94 -3.84 16.04
C ALA A 227 -15.41 -3.88 16.47
N LYS A 228 -15.69 -3.49 17.72
CA LYS A 228 -17.05 -3.37 18.24
C LYS A 228 -17.62 -2.01 17.86
N LEU A 229 -18.02 -1.87 16.60
CA LEU A 229 -18.62 -0.65 16.08
C LEU A 229 -20.13 -0.64 16.32
N GLU A 230 -20.70 0.55 16.49
CA GLU A 230 -22.16 0.72 16.50
C GLU A 230 -22.74 0.22 15.17
N PRO A 231 -23.96 -0.38 15.18
CA PRO A 231 -24.59 -0.83 13.95
C PRO A 231 -24.76 0.31 12.94
N GLY A 232 -24.26 0.12 11.69
CA GLY A 232 -24.31 1.16 10.68
C GLY A 232 -23.68 0.73 9.38
N VAL A 233 -23.70 1.65 8.39
CA VAL A 233 -23.01 1.49 7.12
C VAL A 233 -21.71 2.26 7.18
N TYR A 234 -20.60 1.55 7.07
CA TYR A 234 -19.25 2.11 7.10
C TYR A 234 -18.63 2.07 5.70
N ARG A 235 -17.75 3.02 5.43
CA ARG A 235 -16.96 3.09 4.19
C ARG A 235 -15.50 3.37 4.54
N SER A 236 -14.60 2.66 3.87
CA SER A 236 -13.20 3.04 3.82
C SER A 236 -13.05 4.20 2.83
N ILE A 237 -12.51 5.34 3.25
CA ILE A 237 -12.23 6.48 2.40
C ILE A 237 -10.82 6.98 2.64
N SER A 238 -10.19 7.56 1.60
CA SER A 238 -8.92 8.26 1.74
C SER A 238 -9.13 9.71 2.23
N GLY A 239 -8.09 10.31 2.81
CA GLY A 239 -8.09 11.73 3.18
C GLY A 239 -8.37 12.64 1.98
N ASN A 240 -7.84 12.31 0.79
CA ASN A 240 -8.09 13.05 -0.44
C ASN A 240 -9.57 13.02 -0.85
N GLN A 241 -10.21 11.85 -0.76
CA GLN A 241 -11.64 11.71 -1.04
C GLN A 241 -12.49 12.47 -0.02
N ALA A 242 -12.16 12.36 1.27
CA ALA A 242 -12.84 13.11 2.32
C ALA A 242 -12.70 14.63 2.12
N THR A 243 -11.52 15.10 1.69
CA THR A 243 -11.27 16.51 1.36
C THR A 243 -12.15 16.97 0.19
N ALA A 244 -12.20 16.21 -0.90
CA ALA A 244 -13.04 16.54 -2.06
C ALA A 244 -14.52 16.63 -1.68
N TRP A 245 -15.05 15.66 -0.92
CA TRP A 245 -16.43 15.66 -0.46
C TRP A 245 -16.72 16.80 0.52
N GLY A 246 -15.76 17.14 1.40
CA GLY A 246 -15.87 18.29 2.30
C GLY A 246 -15.96 19.62 1.53
N LEU A 247 -15.19 19.78 0.45
CA LEU A 247 -15.23 20.94 -0.43
C LEU A 247 -16.59 21.05 -1.15
N ILE A 248 -17.12 19.95 -1.67
CA ILE A 248 -18.45 19.91 -2.30
C ILE A 248 -19.54 20.31 -1.29
N ALA A 249 -19.51 19.73 -0.09
CA ALA A 249 -20.47 20.06 0.97
C ALA A 249 -20.38 21.53 1.41
N ALA A 250 -19.17 22.11 1.46
CA ALA A 250 -18.98 23.51 1.75
C ALA A 250 -19.52 24.42 0.64
N SER A 251 -19.33 24.04 -0.62
CA SER A 251 -19.92 24.72 -1.80
C SER A 251 -21.44 24.77 -1.70
N GLU A 252 -22.07 23.61 -1.49
CA GLU A 252 -23.54 23.54 -1.33
C GLU A 252 -24.04 24.42 -0.17
N LYS A 253 -23.40 24.32 1.00
CA LYS A 253 -23.81 25.10 2.18
C LYS A 253 -23.60 26.60 2.01
N SER A 254 -22.57 27.02 1.28
CA SER A 254 -22.29 28.44 1.04
C SER A 254 -23.13 29.04 -0.11
N GLY A 255 -23.73 28.20 -0.95
CA GLY A 255 -24.42 28.61 -2.19
C GLY A 255 -23.48 29.16 -3.26
N ARG A 256 -22.16 28.89 -3.16
CA ARG A 256 -21.14 29.35 -4.11
C ARG A 256 -20.68 28.19 -4.98
N PRO A 257 -20.51 28.34 -6.30
CA PRO A 257 -19.99 27.29 -7.16
C PRO A 257 -18.54 26.96 -6.76
N LEU A 258 -18.18 25.67 -6.78
CA LEU A 258 -16.83 25.22 -6.47
C LEU A 258 -15.97 25.23 -7.73
N PHE A 259 -14.80 25.90 -7.64
CA PHE A 259 -13.78 25.87 -8.66
C PHE A 259 -12.49 25.25 -8.09
N ALA A 260 -11.92 24.27 -8.80
CA ALA A 260 -10.65 23.63 -8.44
C ALA A 260 -9.67 23.75 -9.60
N GLY A 261 -8.66 24.63 -9.46
CA GLY A 261 -7.56 24.80 -10.41
C GLY A 261 -6.28 24.21 -9.82
N SER A 262 -5.76 23.12 -10.42
CA SER A 262 -4.59 22.43 -9.85
C SER A 262 -3.69 21.82 -10.93
N TYR A 263 -2.41 21.73 -10.61
CA TYR A 263 -1.44 20.93 -11.35
C TYR A 263 -1.45 19.48 -10.82
N PRO A 264 -1.47 18.46 -11.70
CA PRO A 264 -1.43 17.08 -11.28
C PRO A 264 -0.08 16.70 -10.65
N ILE A 265 -0.06 16.48 -9.36
CA ILE A 265 1.11 16.04 -8.58
C ILE A 265 0.70 15.04 -7.52
N THR A 266 1.42 13.93 -7.41
CA THR A 266 1.20 12.92 -6.36
C THR A 266 1.64 13.47 -5.00
N PRO A 267 0.83 13.31 -3.92
CA PRO A 267 -0.45 12.58 -3.86
C PRO A 267 -1.71 13.46 -4.10
N ALA A 268 -1.59 14.74 -4.33
CA ALA A 268 -2.70 15.69 -4.38
C ALA A 268 -3.64 15.50 -5.59
N THR A 269 -3.16 14.91 -6.69
CA THR A 269 -3.95 14.67 -7.92
C THR A 269 -5.30 13.99 -7.64
N ALA A 270 -5.35 13.06 -6.68
CA ALA A 270 -6.58 12.33 -6.37
C ALA A 270 -7.72 13.23 -5.87
N ILE A 271 -7.43 14.42 -5.31
CA ILE A 271 -8.47 15.40 -4.94
C ILE A 271 -9.10 15.99 -6.20
N LEU A 272 -8.27 16.40 -7.17
CA LEU A 272 -8.75 16.96 -8.43
C LEU A 272 -9.55 15.93 -9.24
N GLU A 273 -9.09 14.68 -9.28
CA GLU A 273 -9.78 13.56 -9.95
C GLU A 273 -11.13 13.28 -9.31
N GLU A 274 -11.20 13.22 -7.97
CA GLU A 274 -12.46 13.01 -7.24
C GLU A 274 -13.43 14.16 -7.50
N LEU A 275 -12.97 15.42 -7.48
CA LEU A 275 -13.80 16.57 -7.80
C LEU A 275 -14.31 16.54 -9.24
N ALA A 276 -13.48 16.06 -10.20
CA ALA A 276 -13.82 16.04 -11.61
C ALA A 276 -14.96 15.08 -11.98
N ILE A 277 -15.23 14.06 -11.17
CA ILE A 277 -16.35 13.13 -11.39
C ILE A 277 -17.70 13.67 -10.90
N HIS A 278 -17.71 14.77 -10.13
CA HIS A 278 -18.91 15.37 -9.53
C HIS A 278 -19.37 16.66 -10.23
N LYS A 279 -19.26 16.70 -11.56
CA LYS A 279 -19.69 17.87 -12.38
C LYS A 279 -21.16 18.19 -12.23
N GLU A 280 -22.00 17.19 -11.98
CA GLU A 280 -23.44 17.35 -11.76
C GLU A 280 -23.78 18.15 -10.50
N LEU A 281 -22.83 18.30 -9.57
CA LEU A 281 -22.95 19.12 -8.37
C LEU A 281 -22.41 20.56 -8.56
N GLY A 282 -22.21 20.99 -9.81
CA GLY A 282 -21.72 22.33 -10.12
C GLY A 282 -20.21 22.53 -9.87
N VAL A 283 -19.45 21.44 -9.76
CA VAL A 283 -18.00 21.52 -9.59
C VAL A 283 -17.32 21.80 -10.92
N VAL A 284 -16.51 22.85 -10.96
CA VAL A 284 -15.67 23.20 -12.10
C VAL A 284 -14.21 22.84 -11.77
N THR A 285 -13.61 21.98 -12.59
CA THR A 285 -12.20 21.57 -12.42
C THR A 285 -11.36 22.05 -13.61
N MET A 286 -10.17 22.54 -13.32
CA MET A 286 -9.19 22.97 -14.34
C MET A 286 -7.84 22.33 -14.03
N GLN A 287 -7.33 21.53 -14.97
CA GLN A 287 -5.96 21.06 -14.93
C GLN A 287 -5.04 22.13 -15.51
N CYS A 288 -4.07 22.56 -14.73
CA CYS A 288 -3.09 23.58 -15.09
C CYS A 288 -1.74 22.96 -15.45
N GLU A 289 -0.87 23.72 -16.11
CA GLU A 289 0.46 23.31 -16.53
C GLU A 289 1.50 23.29 -15.40
N ASP A 290 1.26 24.09 -14.35
CA ASP A 290 2.09 24.19 -13.15
C ASP A 290 1.29 24.70 -11.95
N GLU A 291 1.91 24.77 -10.77
CA GLU A 291 1.30 25.25 -9.52
C GLU A 291 0.99 26.74 -9.56
N ILE A 292 1.79 27.55 -10.28
CA ILE A 292 1.56 29.00 -10.42
C ILE A 292 0.27 29.24 -11.21
N ALA A 293 0.09 28.56 -12.32
CA ALA A 293 -1.15 28.63 -13.09
C ALA A 293 -2.35 28.15 -12.26
N GLY A 294 -2.18 27.07 -11.47
CA GLY A 294 -3.22 26.55 -10.57
C GLY A 294 -3.70 27.58 -9.57
N ILE A 295 -2.80 28.22 -8.83
CA ILE A 295 -3.19 29.24 -7.85
C ILE A 295 -3.72 30.50 -8.51
N CYS A 296 -3.15 30.97 -9.64
CA CYS A 296 -3.61 32.15 -10.33
C CYS A 296 -5.05 31.99 -10.87
N THR A 297 -5.39 30.83 -11.44
CA THR A 297 -6.75 30.55 -11.90
C THR A 297 -7.73 30.47 -10.73
N SER A 298 -7.33 29.89 -9.60
CA SER A 298 -8.14 29.82 -8.39
C SER A 298 -8.39 31.21 -7.79
N ILE A 299 -7.39 32.10 -7.77
CA ILE A 299 -7.58 33.50 -7.36
C ILE A 299 -8.59 34.20 -8.28
N GLY A 300 -8.46 34.05 -9.61
CA GLY A 300 -9.40 34.61 -10.57
C GLY A 300 -10.84 34.12 -10.35
N ALA A 301 -11.03 32.82 -10.12
CA ALA A 301 -12.33 32.24 -9.81
C ALA A 301 -12.92 32.77 -8.49
N ALA A 302 -12.08 32.98 -7.47
CA ALA A 302 -12.50 33.57 -6.21
C ALA A 302 -12.98 35.03 -6.38
N TYR A 303 -12.28 35.84 -7.19
CA TYR A 303 -12.72 37.19 -7.55
C TYR A 303 -14.07 37.18 -8.32
N ALA A 304 -14.34 36.14 -9.10
CA ALA A 304 -15.60 35.95 -9.79
C ALA A 304 -16.73 35.42 -8.87
N GLY A 305 -16.48 35.21 -7.57
CA GLY A 305 -17.45 34.81 -6.57
C GLY A 305 -17.54 33.30 -6.28
N SER A 306 -16.68 32.50 -6.90
CA SER A 306 -16.61 31.07 -6.62
C SER A 306 -15.96 30.77 -5.28
N MET A 307 -16.28 29.64 -4.66
CA MET A 307 -15.42 29.00 -3.68
C MET A 307 -14.29 28.31 -4.44
N ALA A 308 -13.08 28.83 -4.34
CA ALA A 308 -11.96 28.38 -5.16
C ALA A 308 -10.90 27.65 -4.34
N VAL A 309 -10.31 26.63 -4.92
CA VAL A 309 -9.27 25.80 -4.30
C VAL A 309 -8.18 25.43 -5.31
N THR A 310 -6.95 25.34 -4.82
CA THR A 310 -5.84 24.65 -5.49
C THR A 310 -5.26 23.61 -4.55
N THR A 311 -4.76 22.53 -5.10
CA THR A 311 -4.11 21.45 -4.34
C THR A 311 -2.71 21.20 -4.88
N THR A 312 -1.75 20.98 -3.99
CA THR A 312 -0.35 20.70 -4.32
C THR A 312 0.25 19.78 -3.27
N SER A 313 1.48 19.32 -3.49
CA SER A 313 2.25 18.47 -2.56
C SER A 313 3.55 19.13 -2.18
#